data_5a9d64549cf27ac07b7d3c48a4ba3287
#
_entry.id   5a9d64549cf27ac07b7d3c48a4ba3287
#
_cell.length_a   1.000
_cell.length_b   1.000
_cell.length_c   1.000
_cell.angle_alpha   90.00
_cell.angle_beta   90.00
_cell.angle_gamma   90.00
#
_symmetry.space_group_name_H-M   'P 1'
#
loop_
_entity.id
_entity.type
_entity.pdbx_description
1 polymer ?
#
loop_
_entity_poly.entity_id
_entity_poly.type
_entity_poly.pdbx_seq_one_letter_code
_entity_poly.pdbx_strand_id
1 'polypeptide(L)'
;EWHAGLMEEAKKCGLLGFSSPFDATAVDFLEELDAPAYKIASYEINDIPLIRRVAKLHKPVIFATGIAHLEDIERAMNVCREEGNEDVILLKCVSAYPTPYEDVNLRMIPTLSQTFGCLTGLSDHTMGGAVAAGAVSLGARMVEKHLTLKRSDGGPDGAFSMEPQEFKEMVSQIRILEKALGSSEYRLTPKQEKERAGSRSIFVAQDMAEGEVFTEQNIRCIRPGIGLHTMYYEEILGRKASCPIGKGTPLSWNLIR
;
A
#
# COMPACT_ATOMS: atom_id res chain seq x y z
N GLU A 1 -29.99 -23.97 -1.74
CA GLU A 1 -29.83 -24.78 -2.97
C GLU A 1 -28.62 -24.41 -3.81
N TRP A 2 -28.25 -23.11 -3.89
CA TRP A 2 -27.15 -22.66 -4.78
C TRP A 2 -25.77 -22.65 -4.11
N HIS A 3 -25.68 -22.56 -2.80
CA HIS A 3 -24.44 -22.33 -2.06
C HIS A 3 -23.35 -23.38 -2.36
N ALA A 4 -23.70 -24.67 -2.32
CA ALA A 4 -22.74 -25.73 -2.59
C ALA A 4 -22.13 -25.62 -4.02
N GLY A 5 -23.01 -25.36 -5.01
CA GLY A 5 -22.57 -25.15 -6.40
C GLY A 5 -21.70 -23.91 -6.56
N LEU A 6 -22.01 -22.82 -5.86
CA LEU A 6 -21.19 -21.59 -5.89
C LEU A 6 -19.83 -21.78 -5.22
N MET A 7 -19.76 -22.48 -4.08
CA MET A 7 -18.50 -22.79 -3.41
C MET A 7 -17.61 -23.70 -4.29
N GLU A 8 -18.22 -24.71 -4.94
CA GLU A 8 -17.50 -25.58 -5.87
C GLU A 8 -16.96 -24.82 -7.09
N GLU A 9 -17.77 -23.93 -7.66
CA GLU A 9 -17.34 -23.12 -8.81
C GLU A 9 -16.23 -22.12 -8.42
N ALA A 10 -16.34 -21.47 -7.27
CA ALA A 10 -15.27 -20.64 -6.74
C ALA A 10 -13.95 -21.41 -6.64
N LYS A 11 -14.00 -22.64 -6.10
CA LYS A 11 -12.83 -23.51 -5.99
C LYS A 11 -12.24 -23.90 -7.36
N LYS A 12 -13.08 -24.19 -8.36
CA LYS A 12 -12.63 -24.45 -9.74
C LYS A 12 -11.93 -23.23 -10.35
N CYS A 13 -12.40 -22.04 -10.01
CA CYS A 13 -11.78 -20.78 -10.43
C CYS A 13 -10.53 -20.39 -9.62
N GLY A 14 -10.10 -21.19 -8.66
CA GLY A 14 -8.97 -20.89 -7.77
C GLY A 14 -9.28 -19.81 -6.73
N LEU A 15 -10.57 -19.59 -6.41
CA LEU A 15 -11.04 -18.64 -5.42
C LEU A 15 -11.47 -19.36 -4.14
N LEU A 16 -11.45 -18.63 -3.02
CA LEU A 16 -12.02 -19.06 -1.76
C LEU A 16 -13.42 -18.48 -1.62
N GLY A 17 -14.43 -19.35 -1.58
CA GLY A 17 -15.81 -18.97 -1.29
C GLY A 17 -16.04 -18.91 0.21
N PHE A 18 -16.57 -17.81 0.73
CA PHE A 18 -17.04 -17.68 2.12
C PHE A 18 -18.21 -16.71 2.18
N SER A 19 -18.87 -16.61 3.33
CA SER A 19 -20.08 -15.80 3.47
C SER A 19 -20.18 -15.15 4.84
N SER A 20 -21.18 -14.28 4.99
CA SER A 20 -21.59 -13.69 6.26
C SER A 20 -22.75 -14.50 6.83
N PRO A 21 -22.60 -15.17 7.98
CA PRO A 21 -23.74 -15.70 8.71
C PRO A 21 -24.48 -14.58 9.45
N PHE A 22 -25.79 -14.67 9.51
CA PHE A 22 -26.63 -13.73 10.24
C PHE A 22 -27.30 -14.35 11.48
N ASP A 23 -27.11 -15.66 11.69
CA ASP A 23 -27.56 -16.40 12.87
C ASP A 23 -26.77 -17.70 13.05
N ALA A 24 -27.07 -18.41 14.14
CA ALA A 24 -26.38 -19.65 14.46
C ALA A 24 -26.60 -20.78 13.43
N THR A 25 -27.76 -20.83 12.79
CA THR A 25 -28.08 -21.86 11.79
C THR A 25 -27.30 -21.62 10.49
N ALA A 26 -27.06 -20.36 10.15
CA ALA A 26 -26.23 -20.00 9.02
C ALA A 26 -24.75 -20.35 9.27
N VAL A 27 -24.25 -20.27 10.51
CA VAL A 27 -22.90 -20.74 10.87
C VAL A 27 -22.79 -22.24 10.66
N ASP A 28 -23.76 -23.03 11.16
CA ASP A 28 -23.77 -24.49 11.01
C ASP A 28 -23.81 -24.90 9.53
N PHE A 29 -24.65 -24.23 8.75
CA PHE A 29 -24.72 -24.44 7.31
C PHE A 29 -23.41 -24.14 6.57
N LEU A 30 -22.72 -23.05 6.95
CA LEU A 30 -21.44 -22.73 6.35
C LEU A 30 -20.33 -23.72 6.75
N GLU A 31 -20.39 -24.31 7.95
CA GLU A 31 -19.50 -25.40 8.36
C GLU A 31 -19.74 -26.67 7.53
N GLU A 32 -21.00 -27.02 7.23
CA GLU A 32 -21.32 -28.13 6.32
C GLU A 32 -20.73 -27.92 4.92
N LEU A 33 -20.55 -26.69 4.50
CA LEU A 33 -19.92 -26.31 3.21
C LEU A 33 -18.40 -26.14 3.30
N ASP A 34 -17.80 -26.41 4.46
CA ASP A 34 -16.36 -26.22 4.71
C ASP A 34 -15.87 -24.81 4.37
N ALA A 35 -16.62 -23.78 4.81
CA ALA A 35 -16.25 -22.39 4.61
C ALA A 35 -14.88 -22.08 5.25
N PRO A 36 -13.93 -21.48 4.51
CA PRO A 36 -12.56 -21.27 5.01
C PRO A 36 -12.43 -20.07 5.95
N ALA A 37 -13.41 -19.18 6.00
CA ALA A 37 -13.43 -17.98 6.79
C ALA A 37 -14.88 -17.48 7.01
N TYR A 38 -15.06 -16.59 7.97
CA TYR A 38 -16.35 -15.99 8.29
C TYR A 38 -16.29 -14.47 8.20
N LYS A 39 -17.32 -13.86 7.63
CA LYS A 39 -17.50 -12.41 7.62
C LYS A 39 -18.60 -12.02 8.61
N ILE A 40 -18.27 -11.16 9.55
CA ILE A 40 -19.28 -10.48 10.39
C ILE A 40 -19.56 -9.13 9.76
N ALA A 41 -20.76 -8.92 9.27
CA ALA A 41 -21.15 -7.67 8.64
C ALA A 41 -21.29 -6.54 9.69
N SER A 42 -21.36 -5.30 9.21
CA SER A 42 -21.33 -4.13 10.11
C SER A 42 -22.46 -4.12 11.14
N TYR A 43 -23.63 -4.59 10.78
CA TYR A 43 -24.79 -4.61 11.66
C TYR A 43 -24.74 -5.69 12.74
N GLU A 44 -23.93 -6.73 12.53
CA GLU A 44 -23.76 -7.87 13.43
C GLU A 44 -22.55 -7.72 14.37
N ILE A 45 -21.81 -6.60 14.31
CA ILE A 45 -20.60 -6.42 15.14
C ILE A 45 -20.87 -6.40 16.65
N ASN A 46 -22.10 -6.18 17.05
CA ASN A 46 -22.54 -6.20 18.44
C ASN A 46 -23.31 -7.49 18.80
N ASP A 47 -23.48 -8.45 17.88
CA ASP A 47 -24.07 -9.74 18.15
C ASP A 47 -23.02 -10.70 18.78
N ILE A 48 -22.83 -10.53 20.09
CA ILE A 48 -21.83 -11.28 20.85
C ILE A 48 -22.06 -12.81 20.79
N PRO A 49 -23.30 -13.33 20.88
CA PRO A 49 -23.58 -14.75 20.72
C PRO A 49 -23.12 -15.31 19.36
N LEU A 50 -23.40 -14.59 18.27
CA LEU A 50 -22.98 -14.97 16.92
C LEU A 50 -21.46 -14.96 16.79
N ILE A 51 -20.81 -13.87 17.24
CA ILE A 51 -19.36 -13.72 17.21
C ILE A 51 -18.68 -14.85 17.99
N ARG A 52 -19.16 -15.14 19.20
CA ARG A 52 -18.64 -16.23 20.03
C ARG A 52 -18.76 -17.60 19.35
N ARG A 53 -19.88 -17.86 18.67
CA ARG A 53 -20.07 -19.10 17.92
C ARG A 53 -19.06 -19.22 16.77
N VAL A 54 -18.87 -18.17 16.00
CA VAL A 54 -17.90 -18.13 14.90
C VAL A 54 -16.47 -18.25 15.43
N ALA A 55 -16.12 -17.54 16.51
CA ALA A 55 -14.78 -17.57 17.08
C ALA A 55 -14.33 -18.97 17.53
N LYS A 56 -15.27 -19.76 18.08
CA LYS A 56 -15.02 -21.17 18.49
C LYS A 56 -14.60 -22.11 17.36
N LEU A 57 -14.81 -21.72 16.11
CA LEU A 57 -14.43 -22.53 14.96
C LEU A 57 -12.94 -22.40 14.62
N HIS A 58 -12.22 -21.44 15.23
CA HIS A 58 -10.80 -21.19 15.02
C HIS A 58 -10.43 -21.02 13.52
N LYS A 59 -11.35 -20.46 12.74
CA LYS A 59 -11.14 -20.00 11.37
C LYS A 59 -11.01 -18.48 11.34
N PRO A 60 -10.41 -17.88 10.31
CA PRO A 60 -10.31 -16.43 10.18
C PRO A 60 -11.66 -15.73 10.25
N VAL A 61 -11.75 -14.67 11.05
CA VAL A 61 -12.96 -13.83 11.21
C VAL A 61 -12.70 -12.44 10.69
N ILE A 62 -13.54 -11.98 9.77
CA ILE A 62 -13.42 -10.68 9.12
C ILE A 62 -14.58 -9.81 9.60
N PHE A 63 -14.27 -8.69 10.27
CA PHE A 63 -15.29 -7.75 10.77
C PHE A 63 -15.35 -6.49 9.92
N ALA A 64 -16.55 -6.08 9.51
CA ALA A 64 -16.79 -4.74 8.99
C ALA A 64 -17.20 -3.80 10.12
N THR A 65 -16.66 -2.57 10.14
CA THR A 65 -16.82 -1.62 11.26
C THR A 65 -17.72 -0.43 10.91
N GLY A 66 -18.62 -0.58 9.92
CA GLY A 66 -19.32 0.53 9.28
C GLY A 66 -20.24 1.35 10.16
N ILE A 67 -20.78 0.76 11.25
CA ILE A 67 -21.63 1.43 12.24
C ILE A 67 -21.07 1.34 13.65
N ALA A 68 -19.87 0.72 13.81
CA ALA A 68 -19.33 0.41 15.13
C ALA A 68 -18.74 1.64 15.83
N HIS A 69 -19.01 1.76 17.11
CA HIS A 69 -18.17 2.53 18.02
C HIS A 69 -16.91 1.74 18.39
N LEU A 70 -15.89 2.42 18.91
CA LEU A 70 -14.63 1.76 19.29
C LEU A 70 -14.84 0.64 20.31
N GLU A 71 -15.77 0.84 21.27
CA GLU A 71 -16.12 -0.15 22.29
C GLU A 71 -16.78 -1.41 21.70
N ASP A 72 -17.51 -1.31 20.59
CA ASP A 72 -18.11 -2.47 19.92
C ASP A 72 -17.01 -3.32 19.29
N ILE A 73 -16.04 -2.67 18.63
CA ILE A 73 -14.89 -3.35 18.04
C ILE A 73 -14.06 -4.03 19.13
N GLU A 74 -13.77 -3.32 20.22
CA GLU A 74 -13.00 -3.88 21.35
C GLU A 74 -13.71 -5.10 21.94
N ARG A 75 -15.03 -5.02 22.13
CA ARG A 75 -15.85 -6.13 22.64
C ARG A 75 -15.81 -7.34 21.73
N ALA A 76 -15.98 -7.14 20.41
CA ALA A 76 -15.89 -8.20 19.41
C ALA A 76 -14.51 -8.88 19.40
N MET A 77 -13.44 -8.08 19.45
CA MET A 77 -12.07 -8.58 19.51
C MET A 77 -11.80 -9.39 20.80
N ASN A 78 -12.30 -8.91 21.94
CA ASN A 78 -12.14 -9.61 23.22
C ASN A 78 -12.86 -10.95 23.22
N VAL A 79 -14.07 -11.03 22.63
CA VAL A 79 -14.80 -12.31 22.48
C VAL A 79 -13.98 -13.30 21.64
N CYS A 80 -13.37 -12.88 20.55
CA CYS A 80 -12.50 -13.75 19.77
C CYS A 80 -11.29 -14.25 20.58
N ARG A 81 -10.63 -13.37 21.34
CA ARG A 81 -9.49 -13.72 22.21
C ARG A 81 -9.90 -14.68 23.34
N GLU A 82 -11.06 -14.45 23.96
CA GLU A 82 -11.60 -15.35 25.00
C GLU A 82 -11.80 -16.77 24.50
N GLU A 83 -12.17 -16.93 23.22
CA GLU A 83 -12.34 -18.24 22.58
C GLU A 83 -11.03 -18.76 21.95
N GLY A 84 -9.88 -18.06 22.13
CA GLY A 84 -8.59 -18.46 21.60
C GLY A 84 -8.42 -18.28 20.10
N ASN A 85 -9.23 -17.41 19.47
CA ASN A 85 -9.12 -17.09 18.04
C ASN A 85 -8.51 -15.70 17.87
N GLU A 86 -7.26 -15.67 17.42
CA GLU A 86 -6.52 -14.44 17.13
C GLU A 86 -6.49 -14.09 15.61
N ASP A 87 -7.03 -14.97 14.75
CA ASP A 87 -7.07 -14.78 13.30
C ASP A 87 -8.20 -13.82 12.92
N VAL A 88 -8.01 -12.54 13.23
CA VAL A 88 -9.00 -11.49 13.00
C VAL A 88 -8.50 -10.45 12.00
N ILE A 89 -9.41 -10.04 11.10
CA ILE A 89 -9.20 -8.93 10.16
C ILE A 89 -10.29 -7.89 10.41
N LEU A 90 -9.88 -6.62 10.61
CA LEU A 90 -10.80 -5.49 10.74
C LEU A 90 -10.88 -4.71 9.43
N LEU A 91 -12.06 -4.56 8.86
CA LEU A 91 -12.29 -3.74 7.68
C LEU A 91 -12.85 -2.39 8.11
N LYS A 92 -12.08 -1.31 7.87
CA LYS A 92 -12.67 0.04 7.88
C LYS A 92 -13.82 0.05 6.88
N CYS A 93 -14.97 0.51 7.33
CA CYS A 93 -16.19 0.53 6.54
C CYS A 93 -16.99 1.79 6.83
N VAL A 94 -17.89 2.16 5.94
CA VAL A 94 -18.98 3.12 6.16
C VAL A 94 -20.23 2.50 5.56
N SER A 95 -21.26 2.27 6.41
CA SER A 95 -22.54 1.68 5.97
C SER A 95 -23.45 2.74 5.36
N ALA A 96 -22.98 3.37 4.27
CA ALA A 96 -23.74 4.23 3.38
C ALA A 96 -23.54 3.74 1.93
N TYR A 97 -24.57 3.69 1.13
CA TYR A 97 -24.61 3.01 -0.17
C TYR A 97 -25.18 3.91 -1.27
N PRO A 98 -24.34 4.56 -2.13
CA PRO A 98 -22.88 4.61 -2.05
C PRO A 98 -22.37 5.49 -0.89
N THR A 99 -21.12 5.24 -0.47
CA THR A 99 -20.46 6.08 0.53
C THR A 99 -19.94 7.37 -0.10
N PRO A 100 -20.23 8.57 0.48
CA PRO A 100 -19.54 9.80 0.12
C PRO A 100 -18.04 9.70 0.41
N TYR A 101 -17.18 10.25 -0.47
CA TYR A 101 -15.73 10.10 -0.33
C TYR A 101 -15.20 10.72 0.96
N GLU A 102 -15.77 11.85 1.40
CA GLU A 102 -15.42 12.58 2.62
C GLU A 102 -15.68 11.78 3.91
N ASP A 103 -16.57 10.79 3.87
CA ASP A 103 -16.94 9.98 5.04
C ASP A 103 -16.05 8.73 5.20
N VAL A 104 -15.26 8.37 4.19
CA VAL A 104 -14.48 7.11 4.18
C VAL A 104 -13.45 7.06 5.30
N ASN A 105 -12.77 8.17 5.57
CA ASN A 105 -11.72 8.28 6.59
C ASN A 105 -10.68 7.14 6.56
N LEU A 106 -9.97 7.01 5.45
CA LEU A 106 -8.96 5.96 5.23
C LEU A 106 -7.84 5.92 6.28
N ARG A 107 -7.56 7.06 6.95
CA ARG A 107 -6.55 7.12 8.03
C ARG A 107 -6.87 6.22 9.22
N MET A 108 -8.12 5.76 9.33
CA MET A 108 -8.50 4.78 10.36
C MET A 108 -7.90 3.39 10.12
N ILE A 109 -7.47 3.05 8.90
CA ILE A 109 -6.88 1.73 8.58
C ILE A 109 -5.62 1.47 9.42
N PRO A 110 -4.55 2.30 9.35
CA PRO A 110 -3.39 2.11 10.21
C PRO A 110 -3.72 2.28 11.70
N THR A 111 -4.68 3.15 12.07
CA THR A 111 -5.11 3.30 13.46
C THR A 111 -5.70 2.02 14.02
N LEU A 112 -6.62 1.38 13.29
CA LEU A 112 -7.20 0.08 13.70
C LEU A 112 -6.12 -0.99 13.85
N SER A 113 -5.18 -1.07 12.89
CA SER A 113 -4.08 -2.03 12.95
C SER A 113 -3.20 -1.83 14.20
N GLN A 114 -2.85 -0.58 14.50
CA GLN A 114 -2.01 -0.24 15.66
C GLN A 114 -2.76 -0.47 16.99
N THR A 115 -4.06 -0.12 17.04
CA THR A 115 -4.86 -0.23 18.26
C THR A 115 -5.13 -1.69 18.64
N PHE A 116 -5.46 -2.53 17.65
CA PHE A 116 -5.90 -3.90 17.90
C PHE A 116 -4.84 -4.98 17.63
N GLY A 117 -3.72 -4.62 16.99
CA GLY A 117 -2.63 -5.55 16.68
C GLY A 117 -2.99 -6.61 15.64
N CYS A 118 -3.93 -6.32 14.73
CA CYS A 118 -4.44 -7.27 13.74
C CYS A 118 -4.29 -6.75 12.31
N LEU A 119 -4.54 -7.62 11.33
CA LEU A 119 -4.64 -7.22 9.93
C LEU A 119 -5.85 -6.31 9.73
N THR A 120 -5.70 -5.32 8.85
CA THR A 120 -6.76 -4.38 8.52
C THR A 120 -6.99 -4.26 7.02
N GLY A 121 -8.16 -3.84 6.66
CA GLY A 121 -8.58 -3.65 5.28
C GLY A 121 -9.66 -2.59 5.13
N LEU A 122 -10.29 -2.59 3.98
CA LEU A 122 -11.38 -1.70 3.62
C LEU A 122 -12.58 -2.51 3.10
N SER A 123 -13.77 -2.26 3.64
CA SER A 123 -15.04 -2.61 3.01
C SER A 123 -15.57 -1.35 2.33
N ASP A 124 -15.54 -1.33 1.01
CA ASP A 124 -15.65 -0.13 0.18
C ASP A 124 -16.98 -0.07 -0.58
N HIS A 125 -17.79 0.92 -0.26
CA HIS A 125 -19.05 1.22 -0.95
C HIS A 125 -18.98 2.51 -1.78
N THR A 126 -17.79 3.06 -2.02
CA THR A 126 -17.60 4.23 -2.89
C THR A 126 -17.65 3.84 -4.36
N MET A 127 -17.81 4.81 -5.24
CA MET A 127 -17.70 4.59 -6.68
C MET A 127 -16.23 4.51 -7.12
N GLY A 128 -15.94 3.62 -8.08
CA GLY A 128 -14.62 3.47 -8.66
C GLY A 128 -13.58 2.80 -7.75
N GLY A 129 -12.30 2.78 -8.17
CA GLY A 129 -11.20 2.05 -7.51
C GLY A 129 -10.20 2.92 -6.73
N ALA A 130 -10.34 4.24 -6.77
CA ALA A 130 -9.35 5.16 -6.18
C ALA A 130 -9.23 5.00 -4.66
N VAL A 131 -10.36 4.83 -3.98
CA VAL A 131 -10.42 4.66 -2.51
C VAL A 131 -9.78 3.34 -2.10
N ALA A 132 -10.05 2.25 -2.83
CA ALA A 132 -9.43 0.94 -2.63
C ALA A 132 -7.90 1.00 -2.78
N ALA A 133 -7.39 1.67 -3.82
CA ALA A 133 -5.96 1.89 -4.01
C ALA A 133 -5.34 2.74 -2.88
N GLY A 134 -6.04 3.79 -2.46
CA GLY A 134 -5.67 4.62 -1.31
C GLY A 134 -5.58 3.82 0.00
N ALA A 135 -6.53 2.90 0.24
CA ALA A 135 -6.53 2.03 1.41
C ALA A 135 -5.29 1.12 1.44
N VAL A 136 -4.92 0.53 0.30
CA VAL A 136 -3.72 -0.33 0.20
C VAL A 136 -2.45 0.48 0.48
N SER A 137 -2.36 1.73 0.02
CA SER A 137 -1.22 2.61 0.33
C SER A 137 -1.09 2.93 1.82
N LEU A 138 -2.19 2.86 2.56
CA LEU A 138 -2.24 3.04 4.02
C LEU A 138 -2.12 1.73 4.82
N GLY A 139 -1.83 0.62 4.14
CA GLY A 139 -1.55 -0.66 4.78
C GLY A 139 -2.71 -1.66 4.79
N ALA A 140 -3.81 -1.38 4.11
CA ALA A 140 -4.89 -2.36 3.95
C ALA A 140 -4.37 -3.65 3.28
N ARG A 141 -4.73 -4.79 3.85
CA ARG A 141 -4.39 -6.13 3.35
C ARG A 141 -5.55 -6.83 2.67
N MET A 142 -6.74 -6.30 2.83
CA MET A 142 -7.98 -6.78 2.23
C MET A 142 -8.79 -5.61 1.72
N VAL A 143 -9.41 -5.77 0.56
CA VAL A 143 -10.42 -4.85 0.02
C VAL A 143 -11.65 -5.67 -0.33
N GLU A 144 -12.78 -5.29 0.23
CA GLU A 144 -14.10 -5.81 -0.07
C GLU A 144 -14.85 -4.78 -0.92
N LYS A 145 -15.47 -5.23 -2.01
CA LYS A 145 -16.15 -4.35 -2.96
C LYS A 145 -17.34 -5.06 -3.60
N HIS A 146 -18.46 -4.37 -3.75
CA HIS A 146 -19.62 -4.89 -4.46
C HIS A 146 -19.31 -5.08 -5.95
N LEU A 147 -19.74 -6.21 -6.52
CA LEU A 147 -19.59 -6.59 -7.92
C LEU A 147 -20.95 -6.94 -8.52
N THR A 148 -21.22 -6.46 -9.72
CA THR A 148 -22.37 -6.86 -10.55
C THR A 148 -21.91 -7.18 -11.96
N LEU A 149 -22.62 -8.01 -12.68
CA LEU A 149 -22.30 -8.28 -14.09
C LEU A 149 -22.58 -7.04 -14.95
N LYS A 150 -23.72 -6.40 -14.73
CA LYS A 150 -24.11 -5.14 -15.39
C LYS A 150 -25.01 -4.33 -14.46
N ARG A 151 -24.70 -3.05 -14.29
CA ARG A 151 -25.55 -2.13 -13.51
C ARG A 151 -26.96 -2.02 -14.08
N SER A 152 -27.11 -2.15 -15.42
CA SER A 152 -28.41 -2.14 -16.10
C SER A 152 -29.32 -3.29 -15.71
N ASP A 153 -28.80 -4.37 -15.13
CA ASP A 153 -29.61 -5.50 -14.67
C ASP A 153 -30.37 -5.17 -13.38
N GLY A 154 -30.06 -4.03 -12.74
CA GLY A 154 -30.74 -3.53 -11.55
C GLY A 154 -30.31 -4.24 -10.28
N GLY A 155 -31.23 -4.34 -9.32
CA GLY A 155 -31.00 -4.88 -7.99
C GLY A 155 -30.70 -3.78 -6.97
N PRO A 156 -30.80 -4.09 -5.65
CA PRO A 156 -30.66 -3.11 -4.58
C PRO A 156 -29.28 -2.44 -4.56
N ASP A 157 -28.20 -3.18 -4.89
CA ASP A 157 -26.81 -2.72 -4.82
C ASP A 157 -26.22 -2.47 -6.21
N GLY A 158 -26.98 -2.71 -7.28
CA GLY A 158 -26.47 -2.65 -8.66
C GLY A 158 -25.88 -1.30 -9.05
N ALA A 159 -26.51 -0.21 -8.62
CA ALA A 159 -26.15 1.14 -9.02
C ALA A 159 -24.73 1.57 -8.63
N PHE A 160 -24.21 1.12 -7.48
CA PHE A 160 -22.88 1.45 -6.98
C PHE A 160 -21.87 0.28 -7.07
N SER A 161 -22.32 -0.91 -7.45
CA SER A 161 -21.44 -2.06 -7.68
C SER A 161 -20.50 -1.84 -8.86
N MET A 162 -19.31 -2.39 -8.80
CA MET A 162 -18.37 -2.40 -9.93
C MET A 162 -18.80 -3.45 -10.96
N GLU A 163 -18.61 -3.14 -12.23
CA GLU A 163 -18.68 -4.13 -13.30
C GLU A 163 -17.34 -4.87 -13.45
N PRO A 164 -17.31 -6.06 -14.09
CA PRO A 164 -16.09 -6.90 -14.11
C PRO A 164 -14.85 -6.20 -14.65
N GLN A 165 -15.00 -5.35 -15.66
CA GLN A 165 -13.87 -4.61 -16.25
C GLN A 165 -13.32 -3.56 -15.28
N GLU A 166 -14.18 -2.84 -14.59
CA GLU A 166 -13.80 -1.85 -13.56
C GLU A 166 -13.10 -2.53 -12.38
N PHE A 167 -13.62 -3.68 -11.95
CA PHE A 167 -13.01 -4.48 -10.88
C PHE A 167 -11.61 -4.97 -11.28
N LYS A 168 -11.45 -5.47 -12.50
CA LYS A 168 -10.16 -5.86 -13.06
C LYS A 168 -9.16 -4.71 -13.09
N GLU A 169 -9.60 -3.53 -13.49
CA GLU A 169 -8.77 -2.32 -13.51
C GLU A 169 -8.35 -1.91 -12.11
N MET A 170 -9.26 -1.91 -11.13
CA MET A 170 -8.96 -1.66 -9.73
C MET A 170 -7.89 -2.62 -9.20
N VAL A 171 -8.06 -3.93 -9.42
CA VAL A 171 -7.08 -4.95 -9.02
C VAL A 171 -5.72 -4.69 -9.67
N SER A 172 -5.70 -4.39 -10.96
CA SER A 172 -4.47 -4.08 -11.70
C SER A 172 -3.74 -2.87 -11.12
N GLN A 173 -4.48 -1.79 -10.82
CA GLN A 173 -3.94 -0.57 -10.20
C GLN A 173 -3.37 -0.86 -8.81
N ILE A 174 -4.05 -1.64 -7.98
CA ILE A 174 -3.57 -2.08 -6.67
C ILE A 174 -2.26 -2.86 -6.80
N ARG A 175 -2.15 -3.80 -7.76
CA ARG A 175 -0.91 -4.57 -7.99
C ARG A 175 0.26 -3.72 -8.47
N ILE A 176 0.01 -2.66 -9.21
CA ILE A 176 1.02 -1.66 -9.59
C ILE A 176 1.44 -0.86 -8.36
N LEU A 177 0.48 -0.41 -7.56
CA LEU A 177 0.72 0.37 -6.34
C LEU A 177 1.57 -0.42 -5.32
N GLU A 178 1.25 -1.68 -5.06
CA GLU A 178 2.03 -2.55 -4.16
C GLU A 178 3.51 -2.62 -4.56
N LYS A 179 3.81 -2.70 -5.87
CA LYS A 179 5.19 -2.68 -6.38
C LYS A 179 5.84 -1.30 -6.22
N ALA A 180 5.04 -0.22 -6.35
CA ALA A 180 5.53 1.15 -6.28
C ALA A 180 5.77 1.63 -4.84
N LEU A 181 5.10 1.08 -3.85
CA LEU A 181 5.28 1.43 -2.45
C LEU A 181 6.72 1.18 -1.95
N GLY A 182 7.37 0.11 -2.41
CA GLY A 182 8.75 -0.19 -2.08
C GLY A 182 9.01 -0.31 -0.57
N SER A 183 10.15 0.23 -0.13
CA SER A 183 10.55 0.28 1.28
C SER A 183 10.85 1.71 1.72
N SER A 184 10.86 1.96 3.05
CA SER A 184 11.24 3.24 3.63
C SER A 184 12.76 3.46 3.71
N GLU A 185 13.57 2.53 3.17
CA GLU A 185 15.02 2.65 3.13
C GLU A 185 15.48 3.61 2.03
N TYR A 186 16.35 4.57 2.39
CA TYR A 186 16.97 5.43 1.40
C TYR A 186 18.16 4.72 0.74
N ARG A 187 17.87 3.91 -0.29
CA ARG A 187 18.85 3.14 -1.03
C ARG A 187 18.67 3.32 -2.54
N LEU A 188 19.78 3.56 -3.24
CA LEU A 188 19.75 3.64 -4.69
C LEU A 188 19.59 2.23 -5.30
N THR A 189 18.82 2.16 -6.36
CA THR A 189 18.76 0.95 -7.19
C THR A 189 20.05 0.78 -7.98
N PRO A 190 20.38 -0.44 -8.46
CA PRO A 190 21.57 -0.65 -9.32
C PRO A 190 21.58 0.23 -10.58
N LYS A 191 20.40 0.58 -11.10
CA LYS A 191 20.28 1.51 -12.23
C LYS A 191 20.66 2.93 -11.83
N GLN A 192 20.15 3.42 -10.69
CA GLN A 192 20.48 4.76 -10.19
C GLN A 192 21.97 4.89 -9.84
N GLU A 193 22.60 3.83 -9.30
CA GLU A 193 24.04 3.84 -9.05
C GLU A 193 24.84 4.02 -10.35
N LYS A 194 24.47 3.35 -11.43
CA LYS A 194 25.10 3.55 -12.73
C LYS A 194 24.92 4.98 -13.25
N GLU A 195 23.74 5.56 -13.06
CA GLU A 195 23.44 6.93 -13.49
C GLU A 195 24.24 7.99 -12.70
N ARG A 196 24.80 7.65 -11.52
CA ARG A 196 25.67 8.56 -10.77
C ARG A 196 26.93 8.96 -11.54
N ALA A 197 27.41 8.16 -12.49
CA ALA A 197 28.49 8.55 -13.39
C ALA A 197 28.17 9.83 -14.20
N GLY A 198 26.89 10.13 -14.42
CA GLY A 198 26.40 11.37 -15.00
C GLY A 198 26.32 12.57 -14.03
N SER A 199 26.74 12.43 -12.77
CA SER A 199 26.79 13.53 -11.81
C SER A 199 27.77 14.61 -12.25
N ARG A 200 27.79 15.75 -11.59
CA ARG A 200 28.76 16.82 -11.86
C ARG A 200 30.02 16.61 -11.04
N SER A 201 31.16 16.98 -11.62
CA SER A 201 32.46 17.12 -10.95
C SER A 201 33.16 18.38 -11.42
N ILE A 202 34.28 18.71 -10.80
CA ILE A 202 35.02 19.92 -11.08
C ILE A 202 35.99 19.68 -12.27
N PHE A 203 35.94 20.56 -13.26
CA PHE A 203 36.77 20.54 -14.44
C PHE A 203 37.47 21.88 -14.62
N VAL A 204 38.64 21.86 -15.22
CA VAL A 204 39.36 23.04 -15.69
C VAL A 204 38.66 23.60 -16.95
N ALA A 205 38.28 24.87 -16.91
CA ALA A 205 37.50 25.55 -17.94
C ALA A 205 38.38 26.36 -18.93
N GLN A 206 39.63 26.66 -18.56
CA GLN A 206 40.62 27.34 -19.36
C GLN A 206 41.99 26.68 -19.14
N ASP A 207 42.90 26.75 -20.12
CA ASP A 207 44.25 26.28 -19.92
C ASP A 207 44.94 27.04 -18.78
N MET A 208 45.62 26.33 -17.90
CA MET A 208 46.27 26.90 -16.71
C MET A 208 47.78 26.61 -16.73
N ALA A 209 48.58 27.60 -16.36
CA ALA A 209 50.01 27.40 -16.13
C ALA A 209 50.28 26.84 -14.73
N GLU A 210 51.46 26.24 -14.51
CA GLU A 210 51.90 25.87 -13.17
C GLU A 210 51.96 27.10 -12.26
N GLY A 211 51.43 26.96 -11.04
CA GLY A 211 51.36 28.03 -10.05
C GLY A 211 50.22 29.02 -10.25
N GLU A 212 49.44 28.88 -11.31
CA GLU A 212 48.25 29.70 -11.53
C GLU A 212 47.17 29.41 -10.50
N VAL A 213 46.45 30.43 -10.07
CA VAL A 213 45.44 30.32 -9.04
C VAL A 213 44.12 29.84 -9.64
N PHE A 214 43.45 28.88 -8.98
CA PHE A 214 42.11 28.44 -9.32
C PHE A 214 41.08 29.53 -8.97
N THR A 215 40.25 29.91 -9.93
CA THR A 215 39.24 30.95 -9.85
C THR A 215 37.92 30.48 -10.44
N GLU A 216 36.83 31.20 -10.20
CA GLU A 216 35.53 30.92 -10.82
C GLU A 216 35.53 30.98 -12.35
N GLN A 217 36.53 31.63 -12.96
CA GLN A 217 36.69 31.74 -14.42
C GLN A 217 37.34 30.52 -15.03
N ASN A 218 38.31 29.88 -14.33
CA ASN A 218 39.11 28.79 -14.87
C ASN A 218 38.72 27.38 -14.38
N ILE A 219 37.76 27.24 -13.45
CA ILE A 219 37.14 25.95 -13.08
C ILE A 219 35.63 25.99 -13.19
N ARG A 220 34.99 24.85 -13.44
CA ARG A 220 33.54 24.71 -13.54
C ARG A 220 33.07 23.33 -13.06
N CYS A 221 31.89 23.30 -12.48
CA CYS A 221 31.17 22.07 -12.13
C CYS A 221 30.30 21.61 -13.31
N ILE A 222 30.78 20.62 -14.07
CA ILE A 222 30.10 20.04 -15.24
C ILE A 222 30.04 18.52 -15.17
N ARG A 223 29.26 17.87 -16.04
CA ARG A 223 29.28 16.42 -16.25
C ARG A 223 30.42 16.01 -17.16
N PRO A 224 30.96 14.77 -17.00
CA PRO A 224 30.57 13.69 -16.09
C PRO A 224 31.22 13.79 -14.68
N GLY A 225 30.85 12.87 -13.79
CA GLY A 225 31.34 12.79 -12.41
C GLY A 225 32.68 12.05 -12.25
N ILE A 226 33.67 12.38 -13.07
CA ILE A 226 34.99 11.72 -13.09
C ILE A 226 36.13 12.57 -12.48
N GLY A 227 35.82 13.83 -12.14
CA GLY A 227 36.73 14.72 -11.42
C GLY A 227 36.40 14.80 -9.94
N LEU A 228 37.01 15.72 -9.20
CA LEU A 228 36.71 15.99 -7.79
C LEU A 228 35.26 16.36 -7.62
N HIS A 229 34.68 15.88 -6.51
CA HIS A 229 33.30 16.18 -6.16
C HIS A 229 33.08 17.70 -5.97
N THR A 230 31.94 18.18 -6.42
CA THR A 230 31.62 19.61 -6.41
C THR A 230 31.63 20.24 -5.00
N MET A 231 31.54 19.43 -3.94
CA MET A 231 31.63 19.91 -2.56
C MET A 231 32.96 20.60 -2.25
N TYR A 232 34.03 20.27 -3.00
CA TYR A 232 35.36 20.85 -2.83
C TYR A 232 35.57 22.15 -3.61
N TYR A 233 34.53 22.65 -4.31
CA TYR A 233 34.67 23.79 -5.19
C TYR A 233 35.24 25.03 -4.46
N GLU A 234 34.63 25.38 -3.34
CA GLU A 234 35.09 26.55 -2.54
C GLU A 234 36.47 26.32 -1.91
N GLU A 235 36.79 25.08 -1.56
CA GLU A 235 38.12 24.76 -1.01
C GLU A 235 39.25 24.90 -2.03
N ILE A 236 38.93 24.69 -3.31
CA ILE A 236 39.90 24.75 -4.42
C ILE A 236 40.14 26.20 -4.86
N LEU A 237 39.14 27.09 -4.75
CA LEU A 237 39.31 28.48 -5.08
C LEU A 237 40.47 29.10 -4.25
N GLY A 238 41.35 29.82 -4.92
CA GLY A 238 42.53 30.43 -4.30
C GLY A 238 43.76 29.53 -4.15
N ARG A 239 43.63 28.20 -4.31
CA ARG A 239 44.78 27.27 -4.40
C ARG A 239 45.48 27.43 -5.74
N LYS A 240 46.64 26.80 -5.91
CA LYS A 240 47.47 26.92 -7.12
C LYS A 240 47.57 25.60 -7.85
N ALA A 241 47.66 25.64 -9.17
CA ALA A 241 47.95 24.48 -10.00
C ALA A 241 49.37 23.95 -9.70
N SER A 242 49.51 22.65 -9.54
CA SER A 242 50.79 21.96 -9.29
C SER A 242 51.62 21.75 -10.55
N CYS A 243 51.01 21.82 -11.73
CA CYS A 243 51.61 21.67 -13.07
C CYS A 243 50.73 22.38 -14.10
N PRO A 244 51.14 22.52 -15.37
CA PRO A 244 50.27 23.00 -16.44
C PRO A 244 49.09 22.07 -16.62
N ILE A 245 47.83 22.60 -16.72
CA ILE A 245 46.60 21.83 -16.84
C ILE A 245 45.79 22.34 -18.04
N GLY A 246 45.50 21.43 -18.96
CA GLY A 246 44.71 21.76 -20.15
C GLY A 246 43.21 21.94 -19.85
N LYS A 247 42.54 22.81 -20.58
CA LYS A 247 41.09 22.98 -20.58
C LYS A 247 40.40 21.63 -20.81
N GLY A 248 39.34 21.35 -20.04
CA GLY A 248 38.56 20.13 -20.11
C GLY A 248 39.12 18.98 -19.26
N THR A 249 40.20 19.20 -18.52
CA THR A 249 40.77 18.21 -17.60
C THR A 249 39.85 18.07 -16.35
N PRO A 250 39.41 16.86 -16.00
CA PRO A 250 38.75 16.65 -14.71
C PRO A 250 39.75 16.86 -13.57
N LEU A 251 39.37 17.69 -12.61
CA LEU A 251 40.29 18.07 -11.53
C LEU A 251 40.49 16.89 -10.56
N SER A 252 41.72 16.74 -10.06
CA SER A 252 42.10 15.77 -9.02
C SER A 252 43.10 16.41 -8.06
N TRP A 253 43.21 15.87 -6.84
CA TRP A 253 44.03 16.46 -5.79
C TRP A 253 45.54 16.61 -6.15
N ASN A 254 46.06 15.71 -7.00
CA ASN A 254 47.43 15.79 -7.46
C ASN A 254 47.73 16.98 -8.39
N LEU A 255 46.71 17.62 -8.95
CA LEU A 255 46.82 18.82 -9.77
C LEU A 255 46.75 20.12 -8.94
N ILE A 256 46.61 20.03 -7.63
CA ILE A 256 46.38 21.15 -6.71
C ILE A 256 47.46 21.17 -5.63
N ARG A 257 48.00 22.37 -5.36
CA ARG A 257 48.94 22.64 -4.25
C ARG A 257 48.48 23.78 -3.35
#